data_80101154f45466fba823410dd81a2bcc
#
_entry.id   80101154f45466fba823410dd81a2bcc
#
_cell.length_a   1.000
_cell.length_b   1.000
_cell.length_c   1.000
_cell.angle_alpha   90.00
_cell.angle_beta   90.00
_cell.angle_gamma   90.00
#
_symmetry.space_group_name_H-M   'P 1'
#
loop_
_entity.id
_entity.type
_entity.pdbx_description
1 polymer ?
#
loop_
_entity_poly.entity_id
_entity_poly.type
_entity_poly.pdbx_seq_one_letter_code
_entity_poly.pdbx_strand_id
1 'polypeptide(L)'
;MRRAWLALLLVFFAVPAMAEEIGSVGYRFKWLGPNDKIVVEAFDDPDVPGVTCYMSHARTGGLKGAVGLAEDPGEASIACRQVGPVDASKLDKLRSPHEVFSERASFIFKTTQVTRFWDKKRRALVYLVYTDRIIEGSPRNSISVVPVGER
;
A
#
# COMPACT_ATOMS: atom_id res chain seq x y z
N MET A 1 -54.67 8.03 2.81
CA MET A 1 -53.67 7.05 2.30
C MET A 1 -52.32 7.75 2.21
N ARG A 2 -51.45 7.58 3.20
CA ARG A 2 -50.10 8.18 3.27
C ARG A 2 -49.10 7.18 2.74
N ARG A 3 -48.56 7.43 1.55
CA ARG A 3 -47.47 6.63 0.97
C ARG A 3 -46.14 7.03 1.66
N ALA A 4 -45.63 6.21 2.55
CA ALA A 4 -44.32 6.35 3.13
C ALA A 4 -43.27 5.86 2.09
N TRP A 5 -42.46 6.78 1.58
CA TRP A 5 -41.29 6.46 0.77
C TRP A 5 -40.13 6.13 1.72
N LEU A 6 -39.78 4.86 1.85
CA LEU A 6 -38.56 4.42 2.49
C LEU A 6 -37.40 4.74 1.54
N ALA A 7 -36.67 5.80 1.84
CA ALA A 7 -35.39 6.08 1.18
C ALA A 7 -34.34 5.10 1.73
N LEU A 8 -33.95 4.12 0.90
CA LEU A 8 -32.88 3.19 1.20
C LEU A 8 -31.54 3.94 1.07
N LEU A 9 -30.96 4.35 2.19
CA LEU A 9 -29.61 4.93 2.24
C LEU A 9 -28.59 3.81 1.98
N LEU A 10 -28.10 3.74 0.73
CA LEU A 10 -26.94 2.94 0.37
C LEU A 10 -25.67 3.58 0.97
N VAL A 11 -25.26 3.10 2.13
CA VAL A 11 -23.99 3.45 2.72
C VAL A 11 -22.88 2.72 1.93
N PHE A 12 -22.20 3.44 1.05
CA PHE A 12 -20.98 2.96 0.43
C PHE A 12 -19.88 2.88 1.49
N PHE A 13 -19.63 1.70 2.02
CA PHE A 13 -18.41 1.44 2.78
C PHE A 13 -17.24 1.45 1.78
N ALA A 14 -16.36 2.46 1.90
CA ALA A 14 -15.07 2.42 1.25
C ALA A 14 -14.29 1.24 1.84
N VAL A 15 -14.12 0.18 1.07
CA VAL A 15 -13.27 -0.95 1.45
C VAL A 15 -11.83 -0.44 1.41
N PRO A 16 -11.07 -0.52 2.52
CA PRO A 16 -9.66 -0.16 2.48
C PRO A 16 -8.95 -1.04 1.44
N ALA A 17 -8.04 -0.45 0.67
CA ALA A 17 -7.22 -1.20 -0.27
C ALA A 17 -6.40 -2.22 0.54
N MET A 18 -6.73 -3.49 0.39
CA MET A 18 -5.98 -4.59 0.97
C MET A 18 -4.96 -5.05 -0.06
N ALA A 19 -3.71 -5.26 0.39
CA ALA A 19 -2.71 -5.89 -0.46
C ALA A 19 -3.00 -7.38 -0.60
N GLU A 20 -2.76 -7.91 -1.79
CA GLU A 20 -2.81 -9.32 -2.11
C GLU A 20 -1.39 -9.89 -2.18
N GLU A 21 -1.08 -10.92 -1.38
CA GLU A 21 0.22 -11.60 -1.46
C GLU A 21 0.32 -12.33 -2.81
N ILE A 22 1.23 -11.89 -3.68
CA ILE A 22 1.54 -12.52 -4.96
C ILE A 22 2.43 -13.74 -4.74
N GLY A 23 3.32 -13.66 -3.77
CA GLY A 23 4.21 -14.75 -3.41
C GLY A 23 5.29 -14.34 -2.41
N SER A 24 6.10 -15.31 -2.01
CA SER A 24 7.18 -15.07 -1.08
C SER A 24 8.37 -15.99 -1.29
N VAL A 25 9.55 -15.55 -0.86
CA VAL A 25 10.80 -16.32 -0.89
C VAL A 25 11.38 -16.39 0.51
N GLY A 26 11.55 -17.61 1.03
CA GLY A 26 12.25 -17.84 2.30
C GLY A 26 13.76 -17.61 2.15
N TYR A 27 14.37 -16.92 3.11
CA TYR A 27 15.82 -16.68 3.11
C TYR A 27 16.53 -17.15 4.40
N ARG A 28 15.77 -17.42 5.45
CA ARG A 28 16.34 -17.93 6.71
C ARG A 28 15.40 -18.96 7.34
N PHE A 29 15.95 -20.14 7.59
CA PHE A 29 15.25 -21.21 8.29
C PHE A 29 15.10 -20.90 9.79
N LYS A 30 13.93 -21.22 10.36
CA LYS A 30 13.65 -21.17 11.80
C LYS A 30 13.22 -22.54 12.29
N TRP A 31 13.79 -22.97 13.41
CA TRP A 31 13.45 -24.26 14.03
C TRP A 31 12.02 -24.32 14.58
N LEU A 32 11.48 -23.17 15.01
CA LEU A 32 10.14 -23.04 15.56
C LEU A 32 9.43 -21.88 14.88
N GLY A 33 8.25 -22.16 14.30
CA GLY A 33 7.42 -21.22 13.59
C GLY A 33 7.82 -21.05 12.11
N PRO A 34 7.18 -20.09 11.40
CA PRO A 34 7.46 -19.81 10.00
C PRO A 34 8.91 -19.33 9.79
N ASN A 35 9.45 -19.57 8.59
CA ASN A 35 10.76 -19.05 8.19
C ASN A 35 10.72 -17.53 7.95
N ASP A 36 11.90 -16.88 8.05
CA ASP A 36 12.04 -15.51 7.56
C ASP A 36 11.88 -15.51 6.03
N LYS A 37 11.07 -14.59 5.50
CA LYS A 37 10.76 -14.52 4.07
C LYS A 37 10.71 -13.09 3.56
N ILE A 38 10.95 -12.94 2.26
CA ILE A 38 10.59 -11.73 1.51
C ILE A 38 9.24 -11.99 0.88
N VAL A 39 8.30 -11.09 1.12
CA VAL A 39 6.94 -11.14 0.57
C VAL A 39 6.81 -10.13 -0.54
N VAL A 40 6.11 -10.51 -1.61
CA VAL A 40 5.69 -9.60 -2.69
C VAL A 40 4.17 -9.50 -2.63
N GLU A 41 3.70 -8.28 -2.54
CA GLU A 41 2.27 -7.94 -2.47
C GLU A 41 1.90 -6.94 -3.55
N ALA A 42 0.65 -6.97 -4.00
CA ALA A 42 0.09 -6.00 -4.91
C ALA A 42 -1.13 -5.32 -4.31
N PHE A 43 -1.31 -4.04 -4.61
CA PHE A 43 -2.53 -3.31 -4.31
C PHE A 43 -2.85 -2.33 -5.44
N ASP A 44 -4.14 -2.08 -5.65
CA ASP A 44 -4.61 -1.09 -6.61
C ASP A 44 -4.78 0.28 -5.93
N ASP A 45 -4.48 1.36 -6.64
CA ASP A 45 -4.77 2.70 -6.14
C ASP A 45 -6.30 2.88 -6.03
N PRO A 46 -6.84 3.13 -4.84
CA PRO A 46 -8.28 3.20 -4.62
C PRO A 46 -8.95 4.38 -5.34
N ASP A 47 -8.21 5.43 -5.66
CA ASP A 47 -8.73 6.64 -6.30
C ASP A 47 -8.37 6.74 -7.78
N VAL A 48 -7.43 5.92 -8.25
CA VAL A 48 -6.96 5.91 -9.65
C VAL A 48 -7.07 4.51 -10.24
N PRO A 49 -8.28 4.08 -10.62
CA PRO A 49 -8.45 2.81 -11.31
C PRO A 49 -7.52 2.71 -12.52
N GLY A 50 -6.89 1.55 -12.69
CA GLY A 50 -5.90 1.32 -13.75
C GLY A 50 -4.46 1.56 -13.33
N VAL A 51 -4.18 1.84 -12.05
CA VAL A 51 -2.82 1.84 -11.49
C VAL A 51 -2.71 0.78 -10.40
N THR A 52 -1.73 -0.11 -10.53
CA THR A 52 -1.38 -1.14 -9.54
C THR A 52 0.04 -0.91 -9.06
N CYS A 53 0.25 -1.03 -7.77
CA CYS A 53 1.54 -0.99 -7.11
C CYS A 53 1.90 -2.38 -6.60
N TYR A 54 3.16 -2.77 -6.82
CA TYR A 54 3.78 -3.97 -6.27
C TYR A 54 4.78 -3.55 -5.21
N MET A 55 4.73 -4.20 -4.08
CA MET A 55 5.59 -3.90 -2.94
C MET A 55 6.29 -5.16 -2.48
N SER A 56 7.58 -5.06 -2.13
CA SER A 56 8.30 -6.15 -1.48
C SER A 56 8.86 -5.70 -0.15
N HIS A 57 8.73 -6.54 0.85
CA HIS A 57 9.28 -6.32 2.18
C HIS A 57 9.62 -7.63 2.88
N ALA A 58 10.53 -7.59 3.86
CA ALA A 58 10.88 -8.77 4.64
C ALA A 58 9.89 -8.95 5.78
N ARG A 59 9.49 -10.21 6.03
CA ARG A 59 8.74 -10.64 7.21
C ARG A 59 9.58 -11.58 8.05
N THR A 60 9.70 -11.27 9.32
CA THR A 60 10.39 -12.11 10.30
C THR A 60 9.49 -13.26 10.72
N GLY A 61 9.99 -14.48 10.61
CA GLY A 61 9.35 -15.71 11.05
C GLY A 61 9.67 -16.07 12.51
N GLY A 62 9.53 -17.36 12.82
CA GLY A 62 9.70 -17.91 14.16
C GLY A 62 8.51 -17.65 15.08
N LEU A 63 8.64 -17.99 16.36
CA LEU A 63 7.56 -17.79 17.34
C LEU A 63 7.22 -16.31 17.55
N LYS A 64 8.21 -15.42 17.55
CA LYS A 64 8.00 -13.98 17.68
C LYS A 64 7.27 -13.40 16.48
N GLY A 65 7.57 -13.87 15.26
CA GLY A 65 6.85 -13.49 14.04
C GLY A 65 5.41 -13.99 14.03
N ALA A 66 5.18 -15.23 14.44
CA ALA A 66 3.85 -15.85 14.48
C ALA A 66 2.89 -15.13 15.47
N VAL A 67 3.40 -14.56 16.56
CA VAL A 67 2.60 -13.79 17.54
C VAL A 67 2.67 -12.27 17.31
N GLY A 68 3.26 -11.80 16.21
CA GLY A 68 3.33 -10.37 15.87
C GLY A 68 4.28 -9.54 16.75
N LEU A 69 5.20 -10.18 17.46
CA LEU A 69 6.17 -9.52 18.36
C LEU A 69 7.55 -9.33 17.71
N ALA A 70 7.77 -9.85 16.51
CA ALA A 70 9.01 -9.65 15.80
C ALA A 70 9.07 -8.26 15.19
N GLU A 71 10.26 -7.66 15.23
CA GLU A 71 10.54 -6.44 14.51
C GLU A 71 10.93 -6.79 13.06
N ASP A 72 10.04 -6.52 12.11
CA ASP A 72 10.38 -6.66 10.69
C ASP A 72 11.31 -5.53 10.24
N PRO A 73 12.27 -5.81 9.33
CA PRO A 73 13.09 -4.76 8.74
C PRO A 73 12.21 -3.69 8.09
N GLY A 74 12.48 -2.42 8.40
CA GLY A 74 11.70 -1.28 7.89
C GLY A 74 11.96 -0.94 6.43
N GLU A 75 12.49 -1.87 5.64
CA GLU A 75 12.78 -1.67 4.22
C GLU A 75 11.64 -2.21 3.38
N ALA A 76 11.03 -1.34 2.59
CA ALA A 76 10.08 -1.71 1.57
C ALA A 76 10.52 -1.12 0.23
N SER A 77 10.37 -1.88 -0.84
CA SER A 77 10.55 -1.43 -2.22
C SER A 77 9.19 -1.38 -2.90
N ILE A 78 8.99 -0.39 -3.77
CA ILE A 78 7.73 -0.20 -4.49
C ILE A 78 7.97 -0.02 -5.98
N ALA A 79 7.10 -0.63 -6.79
CA ALA A 79 7.03 -0.44 -8.23
C ALA A 79 5.55 -0.32 -8.64
N CYS A 80 5.14 0.86 -9.08
CA CYS A 80 3.78 1.09 -9.57
C CYS A 80 3.78 1.21 -11.08
N ARG A 81 2.69 0.78 -11.71
CA ARG A 81 2.51 0.89 -13.17
C ARG A 81 1.06 1.07 -13.53
N GLN A 82 0.87 1.67 -14.69
CA GLN A 82 -0.45 1.70 -15.31
C GLN A 82 -0.73 0.32 -15.93
N VAL A 83 -1.80 -0.33 -15.47
CA VAL A 83 -2.26 -1.65 -15.94
C VAL A 83 -3.57 -1.57 -16.73
N GLY A 84 -4.19 -0.40 -16.73
CA GLY A 84 -5.44 -0.13 -17.43
C GLY A 84 -5.59 1.36 -17.78
N PRO A 85 -6.69 1.76 -18.38
CA PRO A 85 -6.96 3.16 -18.72
C PRO A 85 -7.07 4.00 -17.45
N VAL A 86 -6.44 5.18 -17.45
CA VAL A 86 -6.53 6.18 -16.40
C VAL A 86 -7.30 7.39 -16.91
N ASP A 87 -8.35 7.79 -16.18
CA ASP A 87 -9.13 8.98 -16.51
C ASP A 87 -8.35 10.25 -16.13
N ALA A 88 -7.65 10.81 -17.11
CA ALA A 88 -6.82 12.00 -16.93
C ALA A 88 -7.61 13.22 -16.45
N SER A 89 -8.93 13.30 -16.72
CA SER A 89 -9.78 14.42 -16.30
C SER A 89 -10.00 14.50 -14.80
N LYS A 90 -9.79 13.40 -14.09
CA LYS A 90 -9.96 13.30 -12.64
C LYS A 90 -8.70 13.60 -11.86
N LEU A 91 -7.53 13.52 -12.49
CA LEU A 91 -6.23 13.63 -11.81
C LEU A 91 -6.02 14.96 -11.10
N ASP A 92 -6.44 16.06 -11.70
CA ASP A 92 -6.33 17.40 -11.11
C ASP A 92 -7.22 17.62 -9.87
N LYS A 93 -8.19 16.73 -9.65
CA LYS A 93 -9.09 16.73 -8.50
C LYS A 93 -8.66 15.80 -7.39
N LEU A 94 -7.60 15.01 -7.61
CA LEU A 94 -7.08 14.10 -6.60
C LEU A 94 -6.52 14.88 -5.40
N ARG A 95 -6.75 14.33 -4.20
CA ARG A 95 -6.03 14.79 -3.01
C ARG A 95 -4.55 14.44 -3.18
N SER A 96 -3.68 15.42 -2.92
CA SER A 96 -2.24 15.26 -3.04
C SER A 96 -1.52 16.17 -2.03
N PRO A 97 -0.75 15.60 -1.08
CA PRO A 97 -0.52 14.16 -0.84
C PRO A 97 -1.76 13.43 -0.31
N HIS A 98 -1.83 12.12 -0.57
CA HIS A 98 -2.88 11.26 -0.05
C HIS A 98 -2.35 9.85 0.25
N GLU A 99 -2.63 9.33 1.45
CA GLU A 99 -2.33 7.94 1.80
C GLU A 99 -3.29 7.02 1.01
N VAL A 100 -2.71 6.13 0.22
CA VAL A 100 -3.46 5.18 -0.63
C VAL A 100 -3.36 3.74 -0.13
N PHE A 101 -2.40 3.47 0.76
CA PHE A 101 -2.21 2.17 1.37
C PHE A 101 -1.54 2.31 2.73
N SER A 102 -1.97 1.49 3.68
CA SER A 102 -1.37 1.40 5.02
C SER A 102 -1.53 -0.01 5.55
N GLU A 103 -0.43 -0.63 5.94
CA GLU A 103 -0.41 -1.95 6.56
C GLU A 103 0.42 -1.94 7.82
N ARG A 104 -0.14 -2.48 8.90
CA ARG A 104 0.58 -2.65 10.15
C ARG A 104 1.43 -3.91 10.10
N ALA A 105 2.74 -3.76 9.96
CA ALA A 105 3.71 -4.86 9.89
C ALA A 105 3.92 -5.57 11.24
N SER A 106 3.66 -4.89 12.37
CA SER A 106 3.66 -5.51 13.70
C SER A 106 2.72 -4.78 14.66
N PHE A 107 2.25 -5.47 15.71
CA PHE A 107 1.35 -4.88 16.70
C PHE A 107 1.92 -3.68 17.45
N ILE A 108 3.24 -3.53 17.49
CA ILE A 108 3.88 -2.61 18.43
C ILE A 108 4.73 -1.53 17.74
N PHE A 109 5.32 -1.77 16.54
CA PHE A 109 6.46 -0.94 16.13
C PHE A 109 6.46 -0.35 14.72
N LYS A 110 5.68 -0.84 13.76
CA LYS A 110 5.81 -0.36 12.36
C LYS A 110 4.52 -0.43 11.56
N THR A 111 4.26 0.65 10.87
CA THR A 111 3.25 0.71 9.82
C THR A 111 3.95 1.05 8.50
N THR A 112 3.76 0.22 7.49
CA THR A 112 4.19 0.54 6.13
C THR A 112 3.08 1.35 5.48
N GLN A 113 3.44 2.52 4.96
CA GLN A 113 2.51 3.46 4.34
C GLN A 113 2.94 3.77 2.92
N VAL A 114 1.96 3.97 2.05
CA VAL A 114 2.19 4.49 0.70
C VAL A 114 1.38 5.76 0.51
N THR A 115 2.08 6.84 0.24
CA THR A 115 1.49 8.14 -0.05
C THR A 115 1.64 8.45 -1.53
N ARG A 116 0.52 8.81 -2.17
CA ARG A 116 0.50 9.26 -3.57
C ARG A 116 0.57 10.78 -3.64
N PHE A 117 1.38 11.27 -4.59
CA PHE A 117 1.44 12.66 -5.00
C PHE A 117 1.05 12.77 -6.47
N TRP A 118 0.40 13.87 -6.84
CA TRP A 118 0.15 14.23 -8.24
C TRP A 118 1.10 15.35 -8.67
N ASP A 119 2.07 15.03 -9.52
CA ASP A 119 2.92 16.03 -10.20
C ASP A 119 2.20 16.52 -11.46
N LYS A 120 1.43 17.59 -11.30
CA LYS A 120 0.65 18.19 -12.37
C LYS A 120 1.54 18.68 -13.53
N LYS A 121 2.73 19.22 -13.22
CA LYS A 121 3.66 19.76 -14.22
C LYS A 121 4.17 18.68 -15.16
N ARG A 122 4.47 17.50 -14.61
CA ARG A 122 5.03 16.37 -15.37
C ARG A 122 4.00 15.32 -15.73
N ARG A 123 2.74 15.53 -15.30
CA ARG A 123 1.64 14.58 -15.48
C ARG A 123 2.03 13.17 -15.02
N ALA A 124 2.49 13.07 -13.78
CA ALA A 124 2.95 11.82 -13.19
C ALA A 124 2.38 11.62 -11.80
N LEU A 125 1.97 10.40 -11.50
CA LEU A 125 1.66 9.95 -10.15
C LEU A 125 2.95 9.46 -9.51
N VAL A 126 3.26 9.96 -8.32
CA VAL A 126 4.44 9.57 -7.56
C VAL A 126 3.97 8.88 -6.29
N TYR A 127 4.42 7.65 -6.08
CA TYR A 127 4.09 6.82 -4.92
C TYR A 127 5.32 6.72 -4.04
N LEU A 128 5.22 7.17 -2.80
CA LEU A 128 6.26 7.08 -1.79
C LEU A 128 5.87 6.02 -0.77
N VAL A 129 6.63 4.93 -0.70
CA VAL A 129 6.53 3.98 0.41
C VAL A 129 7.51 4.36 1.51
N TYR A 130 7.06 4.34 2.74
CA TYR A 130 7.89 4.55 3.92
C TYR A 130 7.32 3.79 5.12
N THR A 131 8.15 3.61 6.12
CA THR A 131 7.76 2.92 7.35
C THR A 131 7.87 3.88 8.51
N ASP A 132 6.81 3.99 9.31
CA ASP A 132 6.86 4.73 10.56
C ASP A 132 7.83 4.06 11.51
N ARG A 133 8.84 4.79 11.92
CA ARG A 133 9.80 4.34 12.91
C ARG A 133 9.79 5.27 14.11
N ILE A 134 9.54 4.70 15.27
CA ILE A 134 9.52 5.44 16.54
C ILE A 134 10.94 5.64 17.12
N ILE A 135 11.95 5.01 16.53
CA ILE A 135 13.34 5.01 17.02
C ILE A 135 14.20 5.93 16.15
N GLU A 136 15.25 6.54 16.72
CA GLU A 136 16.15 7.51 16.09
C GLU A 136 16.59 7.11 14.66
N GLY A 137 16.57 8.10 13.76
CA GLY A 137 16.98 8.00 12.37
C GLY A 137 15.89 8.33 11.37
N SER A 138 16.27 8.48 10.10
CA SER A 138 15.34 8.75 9.01
C SER A 138 14.55 7.47 8.64
N PRO A 139 13.24 7.58 8.35
CA PRO A 139 12.47 6.46 7.81
C PRO A 139 13.10 5.96 6.51
N ARG A 140 13.20 4.65 6.36
CA ARG A 140 13.55 4.06 5.07
C ARG A 140 12.41 4.25 4.11
N ASN A 141 12.73 4.64 2.88
CA ASN A 141 11.73 5.00 1.89
C ASN A 141 12.17 4.63 0.48
N SER A 142 11.20 4.51 -0.41
CA SER A 142 11.39 4.26 -1.84
C SER A 142 10.27 4.94 -2.62
N ILE A 143 10.53 5.32 -3.85
CA ILE A 143 9.53 5.94 -4.73
C ILE A 143 9.33 5.15 -6.00
N SER A 144 8.12 5.25 -6.54
CA SER A 144 7.78 4.81 -7.90
C SER A 144 7.02 5.92 -8.62
N VAL A 145 7.30 6.11 -9.89
CA VAL A 145 6.69 7.16 -10.72
C VAL A 145 5.94 6.53 -11.88
N VAL A 146 4.66 6.87 -12.02
CA VAL A 146 3.79 6.41 -13.10
C VAL A 146 3.42 7.62 -13.97
N PRO A 147 4.03 7.76 -15.15
CA PRO A 147 3.62 8.80 -16.08
C PRO A 147 2.20 8.52 -16.59
N VAL A 148 1.36 9.56 -16.61
CA VAL A 148 0.01 9.50 -17.15
C VAL A 148 -0.05 10.46 -18.33
N GLY A 149 0.32 9.96 -19.49
CA GLY A 149 0.27 10.70 -20.76
C GLY A 149 -0.94 10.32 -21.60
N GLU A 150 -1.38 11.23 -22.44
CA GLU A 150 -2.15 10.86 -23.62
C GLU A 150 -1.22 10.05 -24.54
N ARG A 151 -1.60 8.81 -24.83
CA ARG A 151 -1.00 8.05 -25.93
C ARG A 151 -1.70 8.40 -27.20
#